data_5b27842db251ef5d91b903ae12b89cc4
#
_entry.id   5b27842db251ef5d91b903ae12b89cc4
#
_cell.length_a   1.000
_cell.length_b   1.000
_cell.length_c   1.000
_cell.angle_alpha   90.00
_cell.angle_beta   90.00
_cell.angle_gamma   90.00
#
_symmetry.space_group_name_H-M   'P 1'
#
loop_
_entity.id
_entity.type
_entity.pdbx_description
1 polymer ?
#
loop_
_entity_poly.entity_id
_entity_poly.type
_entity_poly.pdbx_seq_one_letter_code
_entity_poly.pdbx_strand_id
1 'polypeptide(L)'
;MSMSDHEFRPLPHAPNTTKVVEVLQTQEIIYDSKNSEIDINKKEKKEILEPKEEKPLRSSIFGATFMLTNICLGTTIFTFAVKAKSFGLVWLIVCCCIVAIVNYWTITRGVIASSKCDDCDDFSEITEKIMGKKMRVVLNMFLILYSYACIMCFLALIFPLFGRFIQSAFYKDKYPTYDDFADAKWGKAYIKFPFFIGLTFLLCLLCLIKDINKLNFSAYIGVGAVIYTLFVVMIQCHSYYKYYKKNVYIKEDKSTHPNWTNMKDAWKSDLDFFKGMANLFTAYACHPGIFPVYAGFKRNYSKQEGVKKMKLSTLFATILTTALHIVSIVCSFLTDPYTPEDLVIYRKSKDNGKDVFMVIARCFISLSLFFTLPGYYFPLRLSIANVFTHGKISKSFNIIFTFVTCYVCAAIASVYDKILNYLSYIGGFISVFICYLIPVLLYLNSKNEKLTKWNNLLELAAVGVLIIIGITGGIVTIIDDVKN
;
A
#
# COMPACT_ATOMS: atom_id res chain seq x y z
N MET A 1 -74.92 -41.97 -57.36
CA MET A 1 -75.71 -43.00 -56.79
C MET A 1 -75.53 -42.90 -55.27
N SER A 2 -76.44 -42.50 -54.70
CA SER A 2 -77.44 -42.69 -53.65
C SER A 2 -77.12 -41.87 -52.39
N MET A 3 -77.96 -40.85 -52.22
CA MET A 3 -78.25 -40.12 -50.94
C MET A 3 -78.79 -41.08 -49.87
N SER A 4 -78.41 -40.85 -48.63
CA SER A 4 -79.18 -41.28 -47.50
C SER A 4 -79.22 -40.21 -46.46
N ASP A 5 -80.42 -39.79 -46.13
CA ASP A 5 -80.85 -38.79 -45.13
C ASP A 5 -80.33 -39.09 -43.74
N HIS A 6 -79.84 -38.05 -43.04
CA HIS A 6 -79.73 -38.09 -41.60
C HIS A 6 -80.47 -36.91 -40.96
N GLU A 7 -81.40 -37.27 -40.11
CA GLU A 7 -82.34 -36.48 -39.33
C GLU A 7 -81.65 -35.35 -38.51
N PHE A 8 -82.27 -34.17 -38.55
CA PHE A 8 -82.08 -33.05 -37.66
C PHE A 8 -82.71 -33.32 -36.30
N ARG A 9 -81.88 -33.39 -35.24
CA ARG A 9 -82.36 -33.24 -33.83
C ARG A 9 -82.13 -31.80 -33.37
N PRO A 10 -83.12 -31.16 -32.69
CA PRO A 10 -82.94 -29.80 -32.17
C PRO A 10 -82.04 -29.78 -30.95
N LEU A 11 -81.11 -28.80 -30.90
CA LEU A 11 -80.18 -28.53 -29.79
C LEU A 11 -80.92 -27.93 -28.59
N PRO A 12 -80.55 -28.26 -27.35
CA PRO A 12 -81.15 -27.71 -26.14
C PRO A 12 -80.71 -26.23 -25.93
N HIS A 13 -81.64 -25.49 -25.30
CA HIS A 13 -81.55 -24.04 -25.00
C HIS A 13 -80.21 -23.57 -24.46
N ALA A 14 -79.56 -22.53 -25.10
CA ALA A 14 -78.37 -21.85 -24.67
C ALA A 14 -78.59 -21.15 -23.27
N PRO A 15 -77.64 -21.29 -22.34
CA PRO A 15 -77.70 -20.54 -21.08
C PRO A 15 -77.48 -19.05 -21.31
N ASN A 16 -78.17 -18.22 -20.52
CA ASN A 16 -78.12 -16.77 -20.58
C ASN A 16 -76.74 -16.18 -20.73
N THR A 17 -76.50 -15.61 -21.88
CA THR A 17 -75.21 -14.98 -22.29
C THR A 17 -74.77 -13.85 -21.35
N THR A 18 -75.68 -13.21 -20.59
CA THR A 18 -75.36 -12.13 -19.68
C THR A 18 -74.54 -12.59 -18.45
N LYS A 19 -74.80 -13.78 -17.91
CA LYS A 19 -74.04 -14.30 -16.75
C LYS A 19 -72.65 -14.79 -17.11
N VAL A 20 -72.43 -15.25 -18.33
CA VAL A 20 -71.12 -15.70 -18.78
C VAL A 20 -70.19 -14.52 -19.04
N VAL A 21 -70.73 -13.39 -19.53
CA VAL A 21 -69.92 -12.17 -19.75
C VAL A 21 -69.51 -11.53 -18.43
N GLU A 22 -70.40 -11.50 -17.40
CA GLU A 22 -70.04 -11.00 -16.06
C GLU A 22 -68.93 -11.86 -15.38
N VAL A 23 -69.00 -13.18 -15.50
CA VAL A 23 -67.97 -14.08 -14.92
C VAL A 23 -66.61 -13.95 -15.66
N LEU A 24 -66.60 -13.75 -16.97
CA LEU A 24 -65.42 -13.55 -17.76
C LEU A 24 -64.75 -12.19 -17.48
N GLN A 25 -65.54 -11.11 -17.37
CA GLN A 25 -65.06 -9.80 -16.98
C GLN A 25 -64.47 -9.79 -15.54
N THR A 26 -65.11 -10.50 -14.61
CA THR A 26 -64.62 -10.61 -13.23
C THR A 26 -63.33 -11.45 -13.17
N GLN A 27 -63.20 -12.49 -13.99
CA GLN A 27 -61.94 -13.26 -14.09
C GLN A 27 -60.80 -12.48 -14.75
N GLU A 28 -61.06 -11.66 -15.78
CA GLU A 28 -60.04 -10.78 -16.39
C GLU A 28 -59.56 -9.72 -15.40
N ILE A 29 -60.44 -9.09 -14.62
CA ILE A 29 -60.10 -8.10 -13.60
C ILE A 29 -59.27 -8.74 -12.48
N ILE A 30 -59.57 -9.97 -12.06
CA ILE A 30 -58.78 -10.70 -11.04
C ILE A 30 -57.45 -11.16 -11.61
N TYR A 31 -57.35 -11.50 -12.90
CA TYR A 31 -56.10 -11.89 -13.55
C TYR A 31 -55.15 -10.69 -13.76
N ASP A 32 -55.70 -9.54 -14.17
CA ASP A 32 -54.94 -8.29 -14.30
C ASP A 32 -54.49 -7.74 -12.94
N SER A 33 -55.31 -7.81 -11.89
CA SER A 33 -54.90 -7.40 -10.55
C SER A 33 -53.80 -8.31 -9.97
N LYS A 34 -53.85 -9.63 -10.19
CA LYS A 34 -52.80 -10.55 -9.79
C LYS A 34 -51.49 -10.36 -10.61
N ASN A 35 -51.58 -10.07 -11.89
CA ASN A 35 -50.41 -9.79 -12.72
C ASN A 35 -49.77 -8.44 -12.35
N SER A 36 -50.56 -7.41 -12.03
CA SER A 36 -50.06 -6.13 -11.53
C SER A 36 -49.40 -6.26 -10.15
N GLU A 37 -49.90 -7.04 -9.22
CA GLU A 37 -49.25 -7.34 -7.94
C GLU A 37 -47.99 -8.19 -8.11
N ILE A 38 -47.95 -9.13 -9.06
CA ILE A 38 -46.74 -9.92 -9.38
C ILE A 38 -45.67 -9.06 -10.04
N ASP A 39 -46.05 -8.11 -10.88
CA ASP A 39 -45.07 -7.19 -11.51
C ASP A 39 -44.59 -6.11 -10.54
N ILE A 40 -45.44 -5.63 -9.62
CA ILE A 40 -45.02 -4.72 -8.55
C ILE A 40 -44.05 -5.44 -7.60
N ASN A 41 -44.38 -6.67 -7.18
CA ASN A 41 -43.48 -7.47 -6.33
C ASN A 41 -42.20 -7.89 -7.05
N LYS A 42 -42.21 -8.09 -8.37
CA LYS A 42 -40.99 -8.32 -9.17
C LYS A 42 -40.15 -7.05 -9.33
N LYS A 43 -40.79 -5.87 -9.52
CA LYS A 43 -40.06 -4.58 -9.54
C LYS A 43 -39.50 -4.23 -8.18
N GLU A 44 -40.23 -4.36 -7.09
CA GLU A 44 -39.68 -4.15 -5.74
C GLU A 44 -38.60 -5.15 -5.39
N LYS A 45 -38.74 -6.45 -5.73
CA LYS A 45 -37.64 -7.43 -5.56
C LYS A 45 -36.44 -7.15 -6.45
N LYS A 46 -36.64 -6.58 -7.66
CA LYS A 46 -35.53 -6.16 -8.53
C LYS A 46 -34.86 -4.89 -8.00
N GLU A 47 -35.61 -3.93 -7.45
CA GLU A 47 -35.04 -2.74 -6.79
C GLU A 47 -34.32 -3.08 -5.48
N ILE A 48 -34.76 -4.12 -4.74
CA ILE A 48 -34.10 -4.59 -3.51
C ILE A 48 -32.87 -5.49 -3.82
N LEU A 49 -32.79 -6.12 -5.01
CA LEU A 49 -31.74 -7.03 -5.43
C LEU A 49 -30.71 -6.39 -6.38
N GLU A 50 -31.00 -5.25 -6.98
CA GLU A 50 -29.97 -4.46 -7.63
C GLU A 50 -29.21 -3.73 -6.51
N PRO A 51 -27.92 -4.10 -6.24
CA PRO A 51 -27.10 -3.25 -5.43
C PRO A 51 -27.14 -1.88 -6.13
N LYS A 52 -27.59 -0.82 -5.42
CA LYS A 52 -27.43 0.55 -5.90
C LYS A 52 -26.02 0.61 -6.45
N GLU A 53 -25.85 0.72 -7.76
CA GLU A 53 -24.58 1.06 -8.37
C GLU A 53 -24.19 2.41 -7.74
N GLU A 54 -23.40 2.32 -6.66
CA GLU A 54 -22.70 3.49 -6.17
C GLU A 54 -21.91 3.98 -7.37
N LYS A 55 -22.33 5.13 -7.92
CA LYS A 55 -21.65 5.76 -9.05
C LYS A 55 -20.17 5.69 -8.75
N PRO A 56 -19.36 4.98 -9.56
CA PRO A 56 -17.97 4.79 -9.24
C PRO A 56 -17.36 6.16 -9.01
N LEU A 57 -16.69 6.32 -7.86
CA LEU A 57 -16.02 7.58 -7.52
C LEU A 57 -15.18 7.98 -8.72
N ARG A 58 -15.48 9.14 -9.31
CA ARG A 58 -14.79 9.62 -10.51
C ARG A 58 -13.32 9.75 -10.17
N SER A 59 -12.49 8.83 -10.66
CA SER A 59 -11.04 8.88 -10.46
C SER A 59 -10.52 10.17 -11.09
N SER A 60 -10.09 11.11 -10.26
CA SER A 60 -9.45 12.33 -10.70
C SER A 60 -7.93 12.16 -10.74
N ILE A 61 -7.25 12.90 -11.62
CA ILE A 61 -5.77 12.94 -11.66
C ILE A 61 -5.21 13.29 -10.27
N PHE A 62 -5.82 14.28 -9.62
CA PHE A 62 -5.41 14.73 -8.29
C PHE A 62 -5.57 13.62 -7.23
N GLY A 63 -6.74 12.97 -7.15
CA GLY A 63 -6.98 11.87 -6.22
C GLY A 63 -6.02 10.70 -6.43
N ALA A 64 -5.79 10.30 -7.70
CA ALA A 64 -4.83 9.26 -8.05
C ALA A 64 -3.39 9.65 -7.67
N THR A 65 -2.98 10.90 -7.90
CA THR A 65 -1.67 11.43 -7.50
C THR A 65 -1.46 11.29 -6.00
N PHE A 66 -2.41 11.76 -5.18
CA PHE A 66 -2.30 11.67 -3.72
C PHE A 66 -2.31 10.23 -3.22
N MET A 67 -3.14 9.38 -3.80
CA MET A 67 -3.19 7.96 -3.41
C MET A 67 -1.86 7.25 -3.70
N LEU A 68 -1.28 7.45 -4.89
CA LEU A 68 0.02 6.89 -5.24
C LEU A 68 1.14 7.46 -4.38
N THR A 69 1.12 8.77 -4.12
CA THR A 69 2.07 9.43 -3.23
C THR A 69 2.02 8.83 -1.82
N ASN A 70 0.82 8.62 -1.27
CA ASN A 70 0.65 8.02 0.05
C ASN A 70 1.25 6.61 0.14
N ILE A 71 1.05 5.79 -0.90
CA ILE A 71 1.63 4.43 -0.95
C ILE A 71 3.16 4.49 -0.99
N CYS A 72 3.76 5.44 -1.73
CA CYS A 72 5.21 5.62 -1.81
C CYS A 72 5.83 6.23 -0.55
N LEU A 73 5.12 7.14 0.13
CA LEU A 73 5.72 7.89 1.24
C LEU A 73 6.01 7.04 2.47
N GLY A 74 5.30 5.97 2.73
CA GLY A 74 5.54 5.02 3.80
C GLY A 74 6.46 5.49 4.95
N THR A 75 6.96 4.57 5.74
CA THR A 75 7.89 4.88 6.86
C THR A 75 9.33 5.13 6.42
N THR A 76 9.67 4.70 5.21
CA THR A 76 11.01 4.82 4.63
C THR A 76 11.51 6.26 4.53
N ILE A 77 10.61 7.23 4.37
CA ILE A 77 10.96 8.64 4.29
C ILE A 77 11.69 9.16 5.55
N PHE A 78 11.43 8.55 6.70
CA PHE A 78 12.04 8.95 7.97
C PHE A 78 13.39 8.28 8.25
N THR A 79 13.82 7.31 7.44
CA THR A 79 15.09 6.56 7.62
C THR A 79 16.28 7.19 6.90
N PHE A 80 16.07 8.24 6.13
CA PHE A 80 17.09 8.79 5.24
C PHE A 80 18.28 9.44 5.94
N ALA A 81 18.15 9.89 7.18
CA ALA A 81 19.28 10.44 7.95
C ALA A 81 20.40 9.39 8.12
N VAL A 82 20.04 8.18 8.57
CA VAL A 82 20.96 7.05 8.72
C VAL A 82 21.52 6.62 7.37
N LYS A 83 20.67 6.59 6.35
CA LYS A 83 21.12 6.22 4.99
C LYS A 83 22.12 7.24 4.42
N ALA A 84 21.90 8.52 4.63
CA ALA A 84 22.82 9.56 4.18
C ALA A 84 24.20 9.45 4.85
N LYS A 85 24.26 8.98 6.10
CA LYS A 85 25.52 8.74 6.80
C LYS A 85 26.31 7.58 6.18
N SER A 86 25.66 6.45 5.90
CA SER A 86 26.32 5.26 5.35
C SER A 86 26.55 5.33 3.85
N PHE A 87 25.67 5.99 3.12
CA PHE A 87 25.61 6.00 1.65
C PHE A 87 26.32 7.23 1.03
N GLY A 88 26.42 8.31 1.80
CA GLY A 88 26.80 9.62 1.33
C GLY A 88 25.61 10.46 0.88
N LEU A 89 25.55 11.71 1.34
CA LEU A 89 24.40 12.59 1.10
C LEU A 89 24.11 12.82 -0.39
N VAL A 90 25.15 13.16 -1.16
CA VAL A 90 25.00 13.46 -2.60
C VAL A 90 24.61 12.21 -3.37
N TRP A 91 25.26 11.08 -3.06
CA TRP A 91 25.00 9.80 -3.72
C TRP A 91 23.55 9.35 -3.45
N LEU A 92 23.07 9.50 -2.22
CA LEU A 92 21.69 9.17 -1.87
C LEU A 92 20.66 10.00 -2.67
N ILE A 93 20.90 11.32 -2.86
CA ILE A 93 20.02 12.18 -3.66
C ILE A 93 20.04 11.74 -5.13
N VAL A 94 21.23 11.49 -5.69
CA VAL A 94 21.36 11.04 -7.09
C VAL A 94 20.64 9.71 -7.30
N CYS A 95 20.87 8.73 -6.43
CA CYS A 95 20.21 7.42 -6.53
C CYS A 95 18.69 7.51 -6.31
N CYS A 96 18.24 8.40 -5.42
CA CYS A 96 16.82 8.70 -5.23
C CYS A 96 16.17 9.18 -6.55
N CYS A 97 16.81 10.09 -7.28
CA CYS A 97 16.34 10.57 -8.58
C CYS A 97 16.36 9.44 -9.65
N ILE A 98 17.42 8.64 -9.69
CA ILE A 98 17.51 7.51 -10.64
C ILE A 98 16.39 6.50 -10.37
N VAL A 99 16.19 6.09 -9.11
CA VAL A 99 15.12 5.15 -8.73
C VAL A 99 13.75 5.73 -9.05
N ALA A 100 13.54 7.03 -8.87
CA ALA A 100 12.29 7.72 -9.26
C ALA A 100 11.99 7.58 -10.76
N ILE A 101 12.99 7.81 -11.61
CA ILE A 101 12.88 7.68 -13.07
C ILE A 101 12.56 6.23 -13.47
N VAL A 102 13.28 5.28 -12.88
CA VAL A 102 13.07 3.85 -13.12
C VAL A 102 11.68 3.42 -12.65
N ASN A 103 11.25 3.90 -11.49
CA ASN A 103 9.91 3.62 -10.96
C ASN A 103 8.80 4.12 -11.89
N TYR A 104 8.90 5.37 -12.35
CA TYR A 104 7.97 5.93 -13.34
C TYR A 104 7.94 5.11 -14.64
N TRP A 105 9.13 4.70 -15.12
CA TRP A 105 9.25 3.88 -16.33
C TRP A 105 8.54 2.53 -16.17
N THR A 106 8.81 1.78 -15.09
CA THR A 106 8.21 0.45 -14.86
C THR A 106 6.72 0.51 -14.62
N ILE A 107 6.22 1.52 -13.88
CA ILE A 107 4.79 1.78 -13.72
C ILE A 107 4.13 2.01 -15.07
N THR A 108 4.73 2.86 -15.91
CA THR A 108 4.19 3.16 -17.24
C THR A 108 4.09 1.90 -18.10
N ARG A 109 5.07 0.99 -18.00
CA ARG A 109 5.04 -0.32 -18.67
C ARG A 109 3.86 -1.17 -18.18
N GLY A 110 3.67 -1.28 -16.87
CA GLY A 110 2.55 -2.00 -16.25
C GLY A 110 1.18 -1.44 -16.67
N VAL A 111 1.03 -0.12 -16.68
CA VAL A 111 -0.22 0.55 -17.11
C VAL A 111 -0.54 0.28 -18.58
N ILE A 112 0.47 0.34 -19.47
CA ILE A 112 0.28 0.03 -20.90
C ILE A 112 -0.11 -1.44 -21.08
N ALA A 113 0.51 -2.37 -20.35
CA ALA A 113 0.13 -3.78 -20.40
C ALA A 113 -1.31 -4.00 -19.92
N SER A 114 -1.66 -3.40 -18.76
CA SER A 114 -3.01 -3.47 -18.20
C SER A 114 -4.08 -2.89 -19.12
N SER A 115 -3.74 -1.87 -19.92
CA SER A 115 -4.69 -1.29 -20.88
C SER A 115 -5.10 -2.22 -22.00
N LYS A 116 -4.39 -3.35 -22.21
CA LYS A 116 -4.75 -4.38 -23.19
C LYS A 116 -5.69 -5.45 -22.62
N CYS A 117 -5.98 -5.39 -21.32
CA CYS A 117 -6.86 -6.32 -20.59
C CYS A 117 -8.06 -5.54 -20.06
N ASP A 118 -9.15 -5.45 -20.86
CA ASP A 118 -10.28 -4.56 -20.54
C ASP A 118 -11.07 -5.04 -19.30
N ASP A 119 -11.15 -6.35 -19.07
CA ASP A 119 -11.97 -6.98 -18.00
C ASP A 119 -11.18 -7.29 -16.71
N CYS A 120 -9.92 -6.84 -16.58
CA CYS A 120 -9.08 -7.15 -15.43
C CYS A 120 -8.71 -5.88 -14.68
N ASP A 121 -9.06 -5.80 -13.40
CA ASP A 121 -8.80 -4.66 -12.53
C ASP A 121 -7.69 -4.92 -11.51
N ASP A 122 -7.35 -6.20 -11.27
CA ASP A 122 -6.35 -6.61 -10.29
C ASP A 122 -5.03 -7.04 -10.95
N PHE A 123 -3.92 -6.83 -10.25
CA PHE A 123 -2.58 -7.17 -10.72
C PHE A 123 -2.44 -8.66 -11.05
N SER A 124 -3.02 -9.52 -10.22
CA SER A 124 -3.00 -10.98 -10.40
C SER A 124 -3.77 -11.43 -11.64
N GLU A 125 -4.95 -10.84 -11.89
CA GLU A 125 -5.79 -11.14 -13.05
C GLU A 125 -5.12 -10.73 -14.36
N ILE A 126 -4.53 -9.52 -14.39
CA ILE A 126 -3.77 -9.01 -15.52
C ILE A 126 -2.59 -9.94 -15.82
N THR A 127 -1.89 -10.38 -14.78
CA THR A 127 -0.75 -11.30 -14.92
C THR A 127 -1.20 -12.66 -15.45
N GLU A 128 -2.33 -13.19 -14.98
CA GLU A 128 -2.88 -14.45 -15.52
C GLU A 128 -3.23 -14.34 -16.99
N LYS A 129 -3.90 -13.26 -17.40
CA LYS A 129 -4.36 -13.04 -18.77
C LYS A 129 -3.20 -12.89 -19.75
N ILE A 130 -2.11 -12.23 -19.36
CA ILE A 130 -0.95 -11.96 -20.23
C ILE A 130 0.09 -13.07 -20.16
N MET A 131 0.38 -13.63 -18.98
CA MET A 131 1.51 -14.54 -18.74
C MET A 131 1.08 -15.94 -18.27
N GLY A 132 -0.23 -16.14 -18.03
CA GLY A 132 -0.81 -17.43 -17.66
C GLY A 132 -0.81 -17.72 -16.16
N LYS A 133 -1.50 -18.82 -15.80
CA LYS A 133 -1.79 -19.21 -14.41
C LYS A 133 -0.55 -19.40 -13.54
N LYS A 134 0.55 -19.93 -14.10
CA LYS A 134 1.79 -20.15 -13.33
C LYS A 134 2.38 -18.83 -12.82
N MET A 135 2.45 -17.81 -13.68
CA MET A 135 2.97 -16.50 -13.28
C MET A 135 2.04 -15.77 -12.31
N ARG A 136 0.72 -15.95 -12.40
CA ARG A 136 -0.22 -15.48 -11.38
C ARG A 136 0.11 -16.04 -9.99
N VAL A 137 0.38 -17.34 -9.90
CA VAL A 137 0.76 -17.97 -8.60
C VAL A 137 2.06 -17.38 -8.08
N VAL A 138 3.08 -17.24 -8.94
CA VAL A 138 4.37 -16.64 -8.57
C VAL A 138 4.18 -15.20 -8.06
N LEU A 139 3.41 -14.37 -8.79
CA LEU A 139 3.11 -13.00 -8.35
C LEU A 139 2.40 -13.00 -7.00
N ASN A 140 1.37 -13.84 -6.81
CA ASN A 140 0.63 -13.89 -5.56
C ASN A 140 1.52 -14.30 -4.38
N MET A 141 2.48 -15.21 -4.56
CA MET A 141 3.46 -15.56 -3.53
C MET A 141 4.31 -14.35 -3.12
N PHE A 142 4.81 -13.58 -4.09
CA PHE A 142 5.53 -12.34 -3.80
C PHE A 142 4.65 -11.27 -3.12
N LEU A 143 3.40 -11.12 -3.53
CA LEU A 143 2.44 -10.20 -2.89
C LEU A 143 2.13 -10.60 -1.45
N ILE A 144 2.02 -11.90 -1.16
CA ILE A 144 1.86 -12.44 0.19
C ILE A 144 3.07 -12.06 1.05
N LEU A 145 4.29 -12.35 0.58
CA LEU A 145 5.53 -12.02 1.30
C LEU A 145 5.66 -10.49 1.52
N TYR A 146 5.37 -9.69 0.49
CA TYR A 146 5.38 -8.24 0.57
C TYR A 146 4.44 -7.72 1.66
N SER A 147 3.21 -8.19 1.64
CA SER A 147 2.18 -7.74 2.59
C SER A 147 2.52 -8.13 4.03
N TYR A 148 2.98 -9.36 4.25
CA TYR A 148 3.44 -9.81 5.58
C TYR A 148 4.59 -8.94 6.09
N ALA A 149 5.61 -8.71 5.26
CA ALA A 149 6.77 -7.93 5.64
C ALA A 149 6.40 -6.46 5.95
N CYS A 150 5.49 -5.86 5.17
CA CYS A 150 4.99 -4.51 5.43
C CYS A 150 4.17 -4.43 6.73
N ILE A 151 3.30 -5.40 7.00
CA ILE A 151 2.51 -5.45 8.24
C ILE A 151 3.44 -5.57 9.46
N MET A 152 4.43 -6.47 9.40
CA MET A 152 5.41 -6.64 10.48
C MET A 152 6.24 -5.37 10.69
N CYS A 153 6.71 -4.73 9.63
CA CYS A 153 7.46 -3.49 9.69
C CYS A 153 6.66 -2.36 10.38
N PHE A 154 5.38 -2.21 10.04
CA PHE A 154 4.53 -1.18 10.64
C PHE A 154 4.21 -1.47 12.10
N LEU A 155 3.94 -2.71 12.46
CA LEU A 155 3.71 -3.10 13.85
C LEU A 155 4.97 -2.89 14.71
N ALA A 156 6.15 -3.22 14.17
CA ALA A 156 7.42 -2.97 14.84
C ALA A 156 7.68 -1.47 15.07
N LEU A 157 7.17 -0.60 14.18
CA LEU A 157 7.29 0.86 14.29
C LEU A 157 6.32 1.50 15.29
N ILE A 158 5.07 1.03 15.33
CA ILE A 158 4.03 1.67 16.14
C ILE A 158 4.39 1.63 17.63
N PHE A 159 4.93 0.52 18.12
CA PHE A 159 5.25 0.38 19.55
C PHE A 159 6.28 1.39 20.04
N PRO A 160 7.48 1.53 19.44
CA PRO A 160 8.45 2.52 19.92
C PRO A 160 8.02 3.97 19.64
N LEU A 161 7.27 4.22 18.55
CA LEU A 161 6.72 5.55 18.29
C LEU A 161 5.72 5.99 19.34
N PHE A 162 4.80 5.12 19.69
CA PHE A 162 3.80 5.39 20.71
C PHE A 162 4.44 5.53 22.10
N GLY A 163 5.45 4.71 22.39
CA GLY A 163 6.26 4.83 23.61
C GLY A 163 6.99 6.16 23.71
N ARG A 164 7.62 6.61 22.61
CA ARG A 164 8.29 7.93 22.55
C ARG A 164 7.29 9.09 22.67
N PHE A 165 6.08 8.93 22.13
CA PHE A 165 5.00 9.89 22.34
C PHE A 165 4.62 9.98 23.83
N ILE A 166 4.32 8.85 24.48
CA ILE A 166 3.95 8.79 25.90
C ILE A 166 5.08 9.34 26.79
N GLN A 167 6.32 8.91 26.56
CA GLN A 167 7.48 9.41 27.30
C GLN A 167 7.59 10.92 27.20
N SER A 168 7.55 11.46 25.98
CA SER A 168 7.74 12.90 25.75
C SER A 168 6.57 13.74 26.24
N ALA A 169 5.34 13.21 26.25
CA ALA A 169 4.16 13.93 26.69
C ALA A 169 3.99 13.92 28.21
N PHE A 170 4.22 12.77 28.87
CA PHE A 170 3.79 12.55 30.25
C PHE A 170 4.91 12.20 31.24
N TYR A 171 6.03 11.64 30.75
CA TYR A 171 7.07 11.07 31.63
C TYR A 171 8.45 11.74 31.47
N LYS A 172 8.54 12.82 30.72
CA LYS A 172 9.82 13.42 30.36
C LYS A 172 10.64 13.89 31.56
N ASP A 173 9.99 14.45 32.57
CA ASP A 173 10.66 14.95 33.77
C ASP A 173 11.26 13.82 34.62
N LYS A 174 10.67 12.61 34.54
CA LYS A 174 11.14 11.42 35.26
C LYS A 174 12.13 10.57 34.42
N TYR A 175 11.92 10.50 33.10
CA TYR A 175 12.75 9.76 32.17
C TYR A 175 13.16 10.69 31.01
N PRO A 176 14.34 11.32 31.09
CA PRO A 176 14.77 12.28 30.06
C PRO A 176 14.91 11.69 28.66
N THR A 177 15.31 10.40 28.58
CA THR A 177 15.44 9.68 27.30
C THR A 177 14.36 8.61 27.14
N TYR A 178 14.12 8.18 25.90
CA TYR A 178 13.22 7.06 25.63
C TYR A 178 13.81 5.74 26.16
N ASP A 179 15.12 5.56 26.07
CA ASP A 179 15.79 4.35 26.49
C ASP A 179 15.59 4.12 28.00
N ASP A 180 15.80 5.18 28.82
CA ASP A 180 15.51 5.14 30.26
C ASP A 180 14.04 4.78 30.56
N PHE A 181 13.10 5.29 29.77
CA PHE A 181 11.68 5.00 29.91
C PHE A 181 11.34 3.57 29.47
N ALA A 182 11.94 3.11 28.38
CA ALA A 182 11.73 1.75 27.87
C ALA A 182 12.26 0.72 28.88
N ASP A 183 13.48 0.92 29.39
CA ASP A 183 14.10 0.00 30.36
C ASP A 183 13.37 0.00 31.72
N ALA A 184 12.91 1.17 32.17
CA ALA A 184 12.22 1.27 33.44
C ALA A 184 10.77 0.76 33.38
N LYS A 185 10.05 1.01 32.29
CA LYS A 185 8.60 0.75 32.18
C LYS A 185 8.15 0.19 30.83
N TRP A 186 8.33 0.93 29.73
CA TRP A 186 7.63 0.70 28.49
C TRP A 186 8.01 -0.62 27.82
N GLY A 187 9.29 -0.97 27.84
CA GLY A 187 9.80 -2.23 27.29
C GLY A 187 9.53 -3.46 28.16
N LYS A 188 9.01 -3.30 29.38
CA LYS A 188 8.71 -4.44 30.24
C LYS A 188 7.59 -5.30 29.67
N ALA A 189 7.73 -6.61 29.82
CA ALA A 189 6.80 -7.60 29.26
C ALA A 189 5.32 -7.34 29.63
N TYR A 190 5.08 -6.92 30.89
CA TYR A 190 3.73 -6.63 31.38
C TYR A 190 3.07 -5.39 30.78
N ILE A 191 3.81 -4.53 30.04
CA ILE A 191 3.27 -3.42 29.25
C ILE A 191 3.32 -3.77 27.75
N LYS A 192 4.46 -4.30 27.28
CA LYS A 192 4.69 -4.59 25.87
C LYS A 192 3.67 -5.59 25.32
N PHE A 193 3.46 -6.73 25.96
CA PHE A 193 2.54 -7.75 25.47
C PHE A 193 1.07 -7.31 25.49
N PRO A 194 0.49 -6.76 26.59
CA PRO A 194 -0.88 -6.24 26.54
C PRO A 194 -1.09 -5.15 25.50
N PHE A 195 -0.10 -4.27 25.28
CA PHE A 195 -0.16 -3.26 24.22
C PHE A 195 -0.29 -3.91 22.84
N PHE A 196 0.58 -4.88 22.50
CA PHE A 196 0.49 -5.57 21.23
C PHE A 196 -0.81 -6.35 21.09
N ILE A 197 -1.29 -7.01 22.14
CA ILE A 197 -2.56 -7.75 22.12
C ILE A 197 -3.73 -6.80 21.83
N GLY A 198 -3.83 -5.70 22.56
CA GLY A 198 -4.89 -4.69 22.39
C GLY A 198 -4.84 -4.00 21.03
N LEU A 199 -3.65 -3.56 20.59
CA LEU A 199 -3.44 -2.95 19.28
C LEU A 199 -3.82 -3.90 18.15
N THR A 200 -3.38 -5.16 18.25
CA THR A 200 -3.66 -6.18 17.22
C THR A 200 -5.15 -6.54 17.18
N PHE A 201 -5.82 -6.58 18.32
CA PHE A 201 -7.28 -6.78 18.36
C PHE A 201 -8.01 -5.67 17.61
N LEU A 202 -7.68 -4.39 17.87
CA LEU A 202 -8.26 -3.25 17.15
C LEU A 202 -7.93 -3.31 15.65
N LEU A 203 -6.71 -3.69 15.30
CA LEU A 203 -6.29 -3.89 13.91
C LEU A 203 -7.12 -4.98 13.22
N CYS A 204 -7.36 -6.10 13.89
CA CYS A 204 -8.21 -7.17 13.34
C CYS A 204 -9.61 -6.65 13.00
N LEU A 205 -10.21 -5.84 13.87
CA LEU A 205 -11.53 -5.23 13.59
C LEU A 205 -11.50 -4.34 12.36
N LEU A 206 -10.44 -3.55 12.16
CA LEU A 206 -10.27 -2.73 10.96
C LEU A 206 -10.04 -3.58 9.70
N CYS A 207 -9.25 -4.65 9.80
CA CYS A 207 -8.96 -5.56 8.69
C CYS A 207 -10.19 -6.40 8.25
N LEU A 208 -11.19 -6.57 9.10
CA LEU A 208 -12.46 -7.21 8.75
C LEU A 208 -13.38 -6.33 7.90
N ILE A 209 -13.11 -5.03 7.79
CA ILE A 209 -13.85 -4.13 6.91
C ILE A 209 -13.65 -4.59 5.46
N LYS A 210 -14.77 -4.87 4.76
CA LYS A 210 -14.73 -5.43 3.41
C LYS A 210 -14.42 -4.40 2.34
N ASP A 211 -14.79 -3.15 2.57
CA ASP A 211 -14.73 -2.08 1.58
C ASP A 211 -13.55 -1.16 1.88
N ILE A 212 -12.51 -1.29 1.05
CA ILE A 212 -11.31 -0.45 1.11
C ILE A 212 -11.60 1.04 0.88
N ASN A 213 -12.66 1.37 0.11
CA ASN A 213 -12.99 2.77 -0.17
C ASN A 213 -13.36 3.54 1.11
N LYS A 214 -13.87 2.86 2.13
CA LYS A 214 -14.11 3.45 3.46
C LYS A 214 -12.84 3.87 4.17
N LEU A 215 -11.70 3.32 3.77
CA LEU A 215 -10.37 3.64 4.32
C LEU A 215 -9.63 4.72 3.53
N ASN A 216 -10.19 5.27 2.44
CA ASN A 216 -9.57 6.36 1.68
C ASN A 216 -9.27 7.59 2.54
N PHE A 217 -10.06 7.82 3.60
CA PHE A 217 -9.79 8.88 4.58
C PHE A 217 -8.44 8.69 5.28
N SER A 218 -8.01 7.46 5.51
CA SER A 218 -6.71 7.16 6.11
C SER A 218 -5.53 7.62 5.25
N ALA A 219 -5.68 7.61 3.93
CA ALA A 219 -4.65 8.07 3.01
C ALA A 219 -4.40 9.59 3.14
N TYR A 220 -5.46 10.38 3.32
CA TYR A 220 -5.31 11.82 3.54
C TYR A 220 -4.66 12.13 4.88
N ILE A 221 -5.04 11.41 5.94
CA ILE A 221 -4.39 11.52 7.25
C ILE A 221 -2.92 11.13 7.14
N GLY A 222 -2.62 10.04 6.43
CA GLY A 222 -1.26 9.55 6.24
C GLY A 222 -0.34 10.57 5.57
N VAL A 223 -0.75 11.11 4.43
CA VAL A 223 0.01 12.15 3.72
C VAL A 223 0.13 13.41 4.57
N GLY A 224 -0.96 13.83 5.22
CA GLY A 224 -0.97 14.99 6.11
C GLY A 224 0.01 14.84 7.28
N ALA A 225 0.05 13.65 7.91
CA ALA A 225 0.98 13.34 9.00
C ALA A 225 2.44 13.38 8.54
N VAL A 226 2.74 12.85 7.36
CA VAL A 226 4.09 12.90 6.77
C VAL A 226 4.49 14.33 6.45
N ILE A 227 3.63 15.09 5.77
CA ILE A 227 3.90 16.51 5.42
C ILE A 227 4.11 17.34 6.68
N TYR A 228 3.25 17.18 7.70
CA TYR A 228 3.41 17.87 8.99
C TYR A 228 4.77 17.54 9.64
N THR A 229 5.13 16.25 9.67
CA THR A 229 6.39 15.82 10.27
C THR A 229 7.61 16.38 9.53
N LEU A 230 7.59 16.35 8.19
CA LEU A 230 8.66 16.94 7.39
C LEU A 230 8.75 18.46 7.59
N PHE A 231 7.62 19.14 7.70
CA PHE A 231 7.57 20.57 7.99
C PHE A 231 8.19 20.89 9.35
N VAL A 232 7.90 20.09 10.39
CA VAL A 232 8.52 20.22 11.71
C VAL A 232 10.05 20.01 11.63
N VAL A 233 10.48 18.93 10.93
CA VAL A 233 11.92 18.64 10.75
C VAL A 233 12.60 19.78 10.00
N MET A 234 11.99 20.32 8.96
CA MET A 234 12.53 21.41 8.14
C MET A 234 12.70 22.70 8.94
N ILE A 235 11.65 23.15 9.65
CA ILE A 235 11.72 24.38 10.44
C ILE A 235 12.74 24.25 11.57
N GLN A 236 12.82 23.10 12.21
CA GLN A 236 13.69 22.88 13.33
C GLN A 236 15.13 22.51 12.93
N CYS A 237 15.37 22.16 11.69
CA CYS A 237 16.66 21.67 11.17
C CYS A 237 17.84 22.56 11.57
N HIS A 238 17.79 23.86 11.25
CA HIS A 238 18.86 24.81 11.59
C HIS A 238 19.15 24.88 13.08
N SER A 239 18.12 24.89 13.89
CA SER A 239 18.23 25.00 15.35
C SER A 239 18.82 23.72 15.96
N TYR A 240 18.48 22.53 15.46
CA TYR A 240 19.07 21.27 15.90
C TYR A 240 20.51 21.12 15.40
N TYR A 241 20.81 21.49 14.18
CA TYR A 241 22.18 21.51 13.66
C TYR A 241 23.11 22.37 14.52
N LYS A 242 22.67 23.60 14.90
CA LYS A 242 23.44 24.50 15.76
C LYS A 242 23.63 23.91 17.16
N TYR A 243 22.61 23.27 17.72
CA TYR A 243 22.67 22.62 19.04
C TYR A 243 23.70 21.46 19.06
N TYR A 244 23.60 20.54 18.11
CA TYR A 244 24.54 19.42 18.00
C TYR A 244 25.97 19.89 17.74
N LYS A 245 26.16 20.83 16.84
CA LYS A 245 27.46 21.43 16.59
C LYS A 245 28.11 21.99 17.82
N LYS A 246 27.35 22.63 18.72
CA LYS A 246 27.87 23.23 19.96
C LYS A 246 28.13 22.20 21.06
N ASN A 247 27.25 21.25 21.24
CA ASN A 247 27.22 20.42 22.45
C ASN A 247 27.78 19.01 22.29
N VAL A 248 27.69 18.44 21.09
CA VAL A 248 28.13 17.07 20.82
C VAL A 248 29.48 17.04 20.12
N TYR A 249 29.69 17.93 19.18
CA TYR A 249 30.87 17.89 18.29
C TYR A 249 32.15 18.49 18.86
N ILE A 250 32.05 19.28 19.91
CA ILE A 250 33.25 19.80 20.60
C ILE A 250 33.93 18.72 21.45
N LYS A 251 33.17 17.65 21.81
CA LYS A 251 33.69 16.56 22.68
C LYS A 251 34.22 15.36 21.91
N GLU A 252 33.92 15.21 20.64
CA GLU A 252 34.40 14.10 19.80
C GLU A 252 35.50 14.57 18.84
N ASP A 253 36.42 13.66 18.54
CA ASP A 253 37.58 13.93 17.66
C ASP A 253 37.11 14.45 16.29
N LYS A 254 37.64 15.62 15.89
CA LYS A 254 37.30 16.31 14.62
C LYS A 254 37.55 15.46 13.38
N SER A 255 38.30 14.37 13.49
CA SER A 255 38.60 13.46 12.39
C SER A 255 37.43 12.61 11.93
N THR A 256 36.38 12.45 12.78
CA THR A 256 35.22 11.61 12.50
C THR A 256 34.01 12.39 11.96
N HIS A 257 34.14 13.71 11.77
CA HIS A 257 33.03 14.54 11.32
C HIS A 257 32.71 14.32 9.83
N PRO A 258 31.52 13.86 9.48
CA PRO A 258 31.13 13.81 8.07
C PRO A 258 31.10 15.24 7.52
N ASN A 259 32.10 15.57 6.73
CA ASN A 259 32.14 16.83 6.02
C ASN A 259 31.46 16.65 4.67
N TRP A 260 30.17 17.00 4.60
CA TRP A 260 29.38 16.88 3.36
C TRP A 260 29.94 17.70 2.18
N THR A 261 30.88 18.62 2.45
CA THR A 261 31.67 19.31 1.42
C THR A 261 32.87 18.48 0.98
N ASN A 262 33.21 17.41 1.70
CA ASN A 262 34.29 16.51 1.31
C ASN A 262 33.72 15.41 0.39
N MET A 263 34.29 15.28 -0.82
CA MET A 263 33.85 14.28 -1.80
C MET A 263 33.90 12.83 -1.27
N LYS A 264 34.83 12.50 -0.37
CA LYS A 264 34.90 11.17 0.25
C LYS A 264 33.71 10.83 1.11
N ASP A 265 33.16 11.81 1.82
CA ASP A 265 31.99 11.62 2.68
C ASP A 265 30.68 11.72 1.86
N ALA A 266 30.73 12.41 0.72
CA ALA A 266 29.60 12.52 -0.19
C ALA A 266 29.37 11.26 -1.04
N TRP A 267 30.44 10.49 -1.31
CA TRP A 267 30.47 9.34 -2.23
C TRP A 267 31.09 8.12 -1.55
N LYS A 268 30.33 7.38 -0.78
CA LYS A 268 30.77 6.12 -0.19
C LYS A 268 30.39 4.96 -1.11
N SER A 269 31.32 4.04 -1.32
CA SER A 269 31.18 2.88 -2.23
C SER A 269 31.52 1.56 -1.53
N ASP A 270 31.04 1.38 -0.32
CA ASP A 270 31.13 0.14 0.42
C ASP A 270 29.88 -0.76 0.22
N LEU A 271 29.84 -1.90 0.90
CA LEU A 271 28.72 -2.82 0.82
C LEU A 271 27.40 -2.20 1.32
N ASP A 272 27.46 -1.20 2.19
CA ASP A 272 26.29 -0.46 2.68
C ASP A 272 25.56 0.29 1.56
N PHE A 273 26.24 0.60 0.45
CA PHE A 273 25.60 1.13 -0.76
C PHE A 273 24.44 0.23 -1.22
N PHE A 274 24.65 -1.08 -1.35
CA PHE A 274 23.63 -2.01 -1.81
C PHE A 274 22.46 -2.12 -0.82
N LYS A 275 22.76 -2.10 0.49
CA LYS A 275 21.74 -2.06 1.55
C LYS A 275 20.88 -0.78 1.47
N GLY A 276 21.51 0.36 1.20
CA GLY A 276 20.84 1.64 0.96
C GLY A 276 19.95 1.59 -0.29
N MET A 277 20.43 1.00 -1.40
CA MET A 277 19.64 0.83 -2.63
C MET A 277 18.42 -0.04 -2.42
N ALA A 278 18.53 -1.16 -1.68
CA ALA A 278 17.39 -2.00 -1.34
C ALA A 278 16.31 -1.20 -0.58
N ASN A 279 16.71 -0.34 0.36
CA ASN A 279 15.76 0.55 1.06
C ASN A 279 15.12 1.59 0.13
N LEU A 280 15.87 2.14 -0.84
CA LEU A 280 15.30 3.04 -1.85
C LEU A 280 14.26 2.33 -2.73
N PHE A 281 14.48 1.07 -3.09
CA PHE A 281 13.50 0.27 -3.82
C PHE A 281 12.19 0.09 -3.02
N THR A 282 12.29 -0.10 -1.70
CA THR A 282 11.11 -0.12 -0.82
C THR A 282 10.42 1.25 -0.78
N ALA A 283 11.18 2.35 -0.75
CA ALA A 283 10.64 3.71 -0.68
C ALA A 283 9.78 4.11 -1.88
N TYR A 284 9.99 3.47 -3.03
CA TYR A 284 9.21 3.69 -4.25
C TYR A 284 8.27 2.54 -4.60
N ALA A 285 8.09 1.55 -3.74
CA ALA A 285 7.29 0.35 -4.01
C ALA A 285 5.79 0.60 -3.93
N CYS A 286 5.19 1.20 -4.95
CA CYS A 286 3.75 1.45 -5.04
C CYS A 286 3.00 0.61 -6.09
N HIS A 287 3.70 -0.28 -6.81
CA HIS A 287 3.15 -1.02 -7.94
C HIS A 287 1.90 -1.86 -7.62
N PRO A 288 1.77 -2.52 -6.46
CA PRO A 288 0.53 -3.24 -6.14
C PRO A 288 -0.71 -2.34 -6.10
N GLY A 289 -0.55 -1.07 -5.73
CA GLY A 289 -1.64 -0.09 -5.65
C GLY A 289 -2.01 0.58 -6.98
N ILE A 290 -1.17 0.44 -8.04
CA ILE A 290 -1.37 1.14 -9.31
C ILE A 290 -2.55 0.59 -10.08
N PHE A 291 -2.70 -0.74 -10.14
CA PHE A 291 -3.73 -1.39 -10.96
C PHE A 291 -5.14 -1.07 -10.46
N PRO A 292 -5.46 -1.14 -9.14
CA PRO A 292 -6.76 -0.68 -8.62
C PRO A 292 -7.04 0.81 -8.92
N VAL A 293 -6.02 1.68 -8.85
CA VAL A 293 -6.18 3.10 -9.20
C VAL A 293 -6.45 3.27 -10.70
N TYR A 294 -5.75 2.53 -11.55
CA TYR A 294 -5.95 2.55 -12.99
C TYR A 294 -7.31 1.98 -13.40
N ALA A 295 -7.84 0.97 -12.70
CA ALA A 295 -9.17 0.44 -12.92
C ALA A 295 -10.25 1.53 -12.81
N GLY A 296 -10.10 2.48 -11.87
CA GLY A 296 -10.98 3.64 -11.78
C GLY A 296 -10.93 4.54 -13.03
N PHE A 297 -9.78 4.69 -13.67
CA PHE A 297 -9.69 5.41 -14.96
C PHE A 297 -10.27 4.61 -16.13
N LYS A 298 -10.06 3.29 -16.18
CA LYS A 298 -10.64 2.42 -17.22
C LYS A 298 -12.17 2.53 -17.27
N ARG A 299 -12.83 2.59 -16.11
CA ARG A 299 -14.30 2.66 -16.00
C ARG A 299 -14.88 4.01 -16.43
N ASN A 300 -14.10 5.10 -16.34
CA ASN A 300 -14.57 6.46 -16.53
C ASN A 300 -14.12 7.12 -17.83
N TYR A 301 -13.12 6.57 -18.52
CA TYR A 301 -12.50 7.19 -19.69
C TYR A 301 -12.23 6.18 -20.79
N SER A 302 -12.06 6.66 -22.02
CA SER A 302 -11.58 5.83 -23.11
C SER A 302 -10.20 5.24 -22.80
N LYS A 303 -9.86 4.13 -23.40
CA LYS A 303 -8.58 3.42 -23.17
C LYS A 303 -7.36 4.34 -23.29
N GLN A 304 -7.29 5.13 -24.35
CA GLN A 304 -6.16 6.04 -24.61
C GLN A 304 -6.12 7.18 -23.56
N GLU A 305 -7.28 7.75 -23.26
CA GLU A 305 -7.40 8.83 -22.28
C GLU A 305 -7.11 8.32 -20.86
N GLY A 306 -7.60 7.15 -20.48
CA GLY A 306 -7.33 6.51 -19.18
C GLY A 306 -5.83 6.27 -18.97
N VAL A 307 -5.13 5.74 -19.98
CA VAL A 307 -3.66 5.57 -19.94
C VAL A 307 -2.95 6.91 -19.81
N LYS A 308 -3.37 7.93 -20.56
CA LYS A 308 -2.76 9.28 -20.51
C LYS A 308 -2.93 9.91 -19.13
N LYS A 309 -4.14 9.85 -18.56
CA LYS A 309 -4.44 10.37 -17.21
C LYS A 309 -3.65 9.63 -16.13
N MET A 310 -3.57 8.30 -16.22
CA MET A 310 -2.80 7.50 -15.27
C MET A 310 -1.30 7.81 -15.33
N LYS A 311 -0.72 7.92 -16.54
CA LYS A 311 0.70 8.33 -16.70
C LYS A 311 0.96 9.70 -16.09
N LEU A 312 0.04 10.66 -16.31
CA LEU A 312 0.17 12.00 -15.75
C LEU A 312 0.08 11.99 -14.21
N SER A 313 -0.89 11.25 -13.65
CA SER A 313 -1.01 11.06 -12.20
C SER A 313 0.25 10.42 -11.61
N THR A 314 0.79 9.41 -12.27
CA THR A 314 2.03 8.74 -11.85
C THR A 314 3.22 9.70 -11.91
N LEU A 315 3.33 10.51 -12.96
CA LEU A 315 4.40 11.51 -13.09
C LEU A 315 4.35 12.51 -11.92
N PHE A 316 3.17 13.09 -11.64
CA PHE A 316 3.00 14.03 -10.53
C PHE A 316 3.27 13.35 -9.17
N ALA A 317 2.80 12.12 -8.97
CA ALA A 317 3.08 11.37 -7.75
C ALA A 317 4.59 11.11 -7.58
N THR A 318 5.28 10.71 -8.64
CA THR A 318 6.73 10.48 -8.61
C THR A 318 7.50 11.76 -8.31
N ILE A 319 7.16 12.88 -8.94
CA ILE A 319 7.79 14.18 -8.69
C ILE A 319 7.56 14.62 -7.25
N LEU A 320 6.31 14.56 -6.76
CA LEU A 320 5.96 14.96 -5.40
C LEU A 320 6.67 14.08 -4.37
N THR A 321 6.62 12.78 -4.53
CA THR A 321 7.31 11.81 -3.65
C THR A 321 8.81 12.08 -3.62
N THR A 322 9.44 12.27 -4.78
CA THR A 322 10.89 12.53 -4.86
C THR A 322 11.26 13.85 -4.21
N ALA A 323 10.47 14.90 -4.42
CA ALA A 323 10.70 16.19 -3.75
C ALA A 323 10.62 16.05 -2.22
N LEU A 324 9.62 15.35 -1.69
CA LEU A 324 9.49 15.09 -0.26
C LEU A 324 10.63 14.21 0.27
N HIS A 325 11.09 13.22 -0.49
CA HIS A 325 12.25 12.41 -0.14
C HIS A 325 13.53 13.26 -0.08
N ILE A 326 13.79 14.13 -1.06
CA ILE A 326 14.97 15.01 -1.07
C ILE A 326 14.92 15.96 0.14
N VAL A 327 13.77 16.57 0.42
CA VAL A 327 13.59 17.41 1.63
C VAL A 327 13.89 16.60 2.89
N SER A 328 13.36 15.38 2.98
CA SER A 328 13.66 14.50 4.12
C SER A 328 15.13 14.13 4.22
N ILE A 329 15.79 13.75 3.12
CA ILE A 329 17.22 13.43 3.07
C ILE A 329 18.05 14.59 3.63
N VAL A 330 17.85 15.78 3.08
CA VAL A 330 18.65 16.98 3.45
C VAL A 330 18.37 17.41 4.88
N CYS A 331 17.10 17.61 5.23
CA CYS A 331 16.73 18.15 6.54
C CYS A 331 16.99 17.15 7.68
N SER A 332 16.76 15.86 7.45
CA SER A 332 17.04 14.82 8.46
C SER A 332 18.56 14.67 8.69
N PHE A 333 19.34 14.66 7.62
CA PHE A 333 20.79 14.60 7.72
C PHE A 333 21.37 15.82 8.44
N LEU A 334 20.94 17.04 8.08
CA LEU A 334 21.40 18.28 8.72
C LEU A 334 20.97 18.41 10.18
N THR A 335 19.87 17.75 10.56
CA THR A 335 19.41 17.76 11.96
C THR A 335 20.39 17.06 12.88
N ASP A 336 20.88 15.88 12.51
CA ASP A 336 21.91 15.14 13.25
C ASP A 336 22.79 14.33 12.27
N PRO A 337 23.88 14.91 11.77
CA PRO A 337 24.73 14.25 10.78
C PRO A 337 25.69 13.22 11.39
N TYR A 338 25.85 13.15 12.71
CA TYR A 338 26.89 12.34 13.36
C TYR A 338 26.35 11.06 13.98
N THR A 339 25.25 11.13 14.70
CA THR A 339 24.62 10.01 15.37
C THR A 339 23.12 9.95 15.05
N PRO A 340 22.76 9.86 13.75
CA PRO A 340 21.36 9.85 13.40
C PRO A 340 20.68 8.60 13.95
N GLU A 341 19.55 8.82 14.60
CA GLU A 341 18.64 7.75 14.99
C GLU A 341 18.13 7.02 13.74
N ASP A 342 17.68 5.77 13.87
CA ASP A 342 17.12 4.97 12.76
C ASP A 342 16.03 5.71 11.99
N LEU A 343 15.25 6.49 12.71
CA LEU A 343 14.23 7.37 12.15
C LEU A 343 14.40 8.78 12.69
N VAL A 344 14.33 9.79 11.83
CA VAL A 344 14.41 11.20 12.26
C VAL A 344 13.37 11.58 13.30
N ILE A 345 12.21 10.89 13.31
CA ILE A 345 11.17 11.08 14.32
C ILE A 345 11.56 10.53 15.70
N TYR A 346 12.64 9.77 15.82
CA TYR A 346 13.20 9.28 17.09
C TYR A 346 14.18 10.24 17.71
N ARG A 347 14.62 11.29 17.00
CA ARG A 347 15.62 12.24 17.47
C ARG A 347 15.35 12.72 18.89
N LYS A 348 16.43 12.90 19.66
CA LYS A 348 16.36 13.42 21.03
C LYS A 348 16.01 14.91 21.01
N SER A 349 15.28 15.37 22.01
CA SER A 349 14.97 16.81 22.16
C SER A 349 16.21 17.58 22.62
N LYS A 350 16.32 18.85 22.21
CA LYS A 350 17.40 19.75 22.68
C LYS A 350 17.29 20.01 24.17
N ASP A 351 18.44 20.08 24.86
CA ASP A 351 18.57 20.45 26.26
C ASP A 351 17.58 19.71 27.21
N ASN A 352 17.23 18.46 26.81
CA ASN A 352 16.17 17.71 27.46
C ASN A 352 14.81 18.44 27.53
N GLY A 353 14.63 19.51 26.74
CA GLY A 353 13.40 20.30 26.66
C GLY A 353 12.23 19.53 25.99
N LYS A 354 10.99 19.99 26.13
CA LYS A 354 9.81 19.41 25.46
C LYS A 354 9.73 19.93 24.03
N ASP A 355 9.88 19.05 23.04
CA ASP A 355 9.62 19.35 21.63
C ASP A 355 8.17 19.02 21.29
N VAL A 356 7.26 19.93 21.60
CA VAL A 356 5.81 19.74 21.44
C VAL A 356 5.44 19.40 19.99
N PHE A 357 6.08 20.04 19.01
CA PHE A 357 5.81 19.79 17.59
C PHE A 357 6.17 18.36 17.19
N MET A 358 7.31 17.84 17.68
CA MET A 358 7.71 16.46 17.43
C MET A 358 6.84 15.44 18.19
N VAL A 359 6.34 15.81 19.40
CA VAL A 359 5.37 14.98 20.15
C VAL A 359 4.10 14.79 19.32
N ILE A 360 3.56 15.88 18.76
CA ILE A 360 2.39 15.85 17.88
C ILE A 360 2.68 15.00 16.61
N ALA A 361 3.85 15.17 16.00
CA ALA A 361 4.28 14.38 14.84
C ALA A 361 4.28 12.88 15.13
N ARG A 362 4.85 12.47 16.28
CA ARG A 362 4.86 11.06 16.72
C ARG A 362 3.46 10.48 16.87
N CYS A 363 2.53 11.25 17.45
CA CYS A 363 1.14 10.85 17.58
C CYS A 363 0.48 10.66 16.21
N PHE A 364 0.59 11.64 15.31
CA PHE A 364 -0.01 11.59 13.99
C PHE A 364 0.56 10.44 13.13
N ILE A 365 1.88 10.21 13.17
CA ILE A 365 2.48 9.10 12.44
C ILE A 365 2.02 7.76 13.01
N SER A 366 1.96 7.59 14.33
CA SER A 366 1.47 6.35 14.96
C SER A 366 0.04 6.03 14.53
N LEU A 367 -0.85 7.03 14.52
CA LEU A 367 -2.23 6.90 14.05
C LEU A 367 -2.29 6.60 12.54
N SER A 368 -1.47 7.30 11.75
CA SER A 368 -1.38 7.08 10.30
C SER A 368 -0.98 5.64 9.97
N LEU A 369 0.06 5.12 10.63
CA LEU A 369 0.51 3.74 10.45
C LEU A 369 -0.58 2.74 10.78
N PHE A 370 -1.27 2.95 11.91
CA PHE A 370 -2.37 2.07 12.33
C PHE A 370 -3.49 1.99 11.30
N PHE A 371 -3.92 3.13 10.75
CA PHE A 371 -4.97 3.18 9.73
C PHE A 371 -4.51 2.75 8.34
N THR A 372 -3.20 2.72 8.08
CA THR A 372 -2.64 2.26 6.79
C THR A 372 -2.52 0.74 6.72
N LEU A 373 -2.36 0.05 7.87
CA LEU A 373 -2.18 -1.40 7.95
C LEU A 373 -3.25 -2.22 7.20
N PRO A 374 -4.57 -1.92 7.30
CA PRO A 374 -5.58 -2.64 6.54
C PRO A 374 -5.37 -2.60 5.02
N GLY A 375 -4.75 -1.52 4.51
CA GLY A 375 -4.40 -1.37 3.09
C GLY A 375 -3.41 -2.44 2.60
N TYR A 376 -2.52 -2.92 3.45
CA TYR A 376 -1.59 -4.03 3.16
C TYR A 376 -2.22 -5.40 3.46
N TYR A 377 -3.15 -5.45 4.40
CA TYR A 377 -3.86 -6.67 4.73
C TYR A 377 -4.82 -7.11 3.59
N PHE A 378 -5.47 -6.16 2.91
CA PHE A 378 -6.40 -6.48 1.84
C PHE A 378 -5.76 -7.22 0.65
N PRO A 379 -4.62 -6.78 0.07
CA PRO A 379 -3.91 -7.54 -0.96
C PRO A 379 -3.46 -8.92 -0.46
N LEU A 380 -3.03 -9.03 0.80
CA LEU A 380 -2.65 -10.30 1.41
C LEU A 380 -3.80 -11.30 1.37
N ARG A 381 -4.96 -10.89 1.86
CA ARG A 381 -6.17 -11.70 1.86
C ARG A 381 -6.58 -12.15 0.46
N LEU A 382 -6.55 -11.22 -0.49
CA LEU A 382 -6.90 -11.49 -1.88
C LEU A 382 -5.91 -12.49 -2.53
N SER A 383 -4.61 -12.28 -2.33
CA SER A 383 -3.57 -13.15 -2.87
C SER A 383 -3.65 -14.57 -2.31
N ILE A 384 -3.92 -14.71 -1.02
CA ILE A 384 -4.13 -16.03 -0.39
C ILE A 384 -5.40 -16.70 -0.93
N ALA A 385 -6.49 -15.94 -1.07
CA ALA A 385 -7.71 -16.47 -1.69
C ALA A 385 -7.45 -16.97 -3.11
N ASN A 386 -6.71 -16.21 -3.89
CA ASN A 386 -6.36 -16.58 -5.27
C ASN A 386 -5.51 -17.84 -5.36
N VAL A 387 -4.61 -18.07 -4.40
CA VAL A 387 -3.73 -19.25 -4.39
C VAL A 387 -4.44 -20.50 -3.87
N PHE A 388 -5.16 -20.38 -2.74
CA PHE A 388 -5.63 -21.56 -1.99
C PHE A 388 -7.12 -21.88 -2.18
N THR A 389 -7.96 -20.90 -2.50
CA THR A 389 -9.44 -21.07 -2.53
C THR A 389 -10.09 -20.64 -3.86
N HIS A 390 -9.29 -20.47 -4.91
CA HIS A 390 -9.78 -20.00 -6.23
C HIS A 390 -10.65 -18.73 -6.14
N GLY A 391 -10.28 -17.81 -5.24
CA GLY A 391 -10.97 -16.53 -5.06
C GLY A 391 -12.19 -16.55 -4.12
N LYS A 392 -12.59 -17.72 -3.60
CA LYS A 392 -13.76 -17.85 -2.70
C LYS A 392 -13.32 -17.93 -1.25
N ILE A 393 -13.69 -16.95 -0.43
CA ILE A 393 -13.41 -16.94 1.00
C ILE A 393 -14.71 -17.04 1.79
N SER A 394 -14.86 -18.08 2.65
CA SER A 394 -15.97 -18.16 3.60
C SER A 394 -15.84 -17.08 4.68
N LYS A 395 -16.97 -16.65 5.28
CA LYS A 395 -16.96 -15.65 6.35
C LYS A 395 -16.11 -16.10 7.54
N SER A 396 -16.27 -17.35 7.96
CA SER A 396 -15.52 -17.92 9.09
C SER A 396 -14.03 -18.01 8.82
N PHE A 397 -13.63 -18.46 7.61
CA PHE A 397 -12.23 -18.49 7.21
C PHE A 397 -11.63 -17.07 7.25
N ASN A 398 -12.33 -16.07 6.72
CA ASN A 398 -11.85 -14.69 6.74
C ASN A 398 -11.58 -14.18 8.15
N ILE A 399 -12.49 -14.45 9.11
CA ILE A 399 -12.32 -14.02 10.50
C ILE A 399 -11.10 -14.73 11.13
N ILE A 400 -11.07 -16.05 11.09
CA ILE A 400 -9.98 -16.84 11.67
C ILE A 400 -8.63 -16.44 11.06
N PHE A 401 -8.59 -16.35 9.72
CA PHE A 401 -7.37 -15.98 9.01
C PHE A 401 -6.89 -14.56 9.40
N THR A 402 -7.80 -13.58 9.56
CA THR A 402 -7.46 -12.22 9.98
C THR A 402 -6.79 -12.24 11.35
N PHE A 403 -7.41 -12.90 12.32
CA PHE A 403 -6.87 -12.96 13.68
C PHE A 403 -5.53 -13.67 13.72
N VAL A 404 -5.43 -14.86 13.13
CA VAL A 404 -4.17 -15.62 13.09
C VAL A 404 -3.05 -14.80 12.44
N THR A 405 -3.30 -14.22 11.26
CA THR A 405 -2.28 -13.44 10.55
C THR A 405 -1.82 -12.22 11.34
N CYS A 406 -2.75 -11.42 11.86
CA CYS A 406 -2.39 -10.21 12.60
C CYS A 406 -1.63 -10.54 13.89
N TYR A 407 -2.05 -11.57 14.63
CA TYR A 407 -1.34 -11.96 15.87
C TYR A 407 0.02 -12.59 15.61
N VAL A 408 0.19 -13.37 14.53
CA VAL A 408 1.51 -13.90 14.13
C VAL A 408 2.45 -12.76 13.76
N CYS A 409 1.99 -11.81 12.95
CA CYS A 409 2.78 -10.62 12.61
C CYS A 409 3.15 -9.79 13.85
N ALA A 410 2.22 -9.60 14.78
CA ALA A 410 2.46 -8.87 16.02
C ALA A 410 3.45 -9.59 16.94
N ALA A 411 3.37 -10.91 17.04
CA ALA A 411 4.32 -11.71 17.82
C ALA A 411 5.75 -11.57 17.25
N ILE A 412 5.91 -11.70 15.94
CA ILE A 412 7.22 -11.51 15.29
C ILE A 412 7.72 -10.09 15.51
N ALA A 413 6.89 -9.06 15.24
CA ALA A 413 7.25 -7.66 15.41
C ALA A 413 7.57 -7.29 16.87
N SER A 414 7.02 -8.00 17.85
CA SER A 414 7.33 -7.78 19.27
C SER A 414 8.70 -8.28 19.68
N VAL A 415 9.27 -9.23 18.95
CA VAL A 415 10.60 -9.81 19.22
C VAL A 415 11.68 -9.19 18.35
N TYR A 416 11.37 -8.96 17.07
CA TYR A 416 12.30 -8.41 16.08
C TYR A 416 11.87 -7.00 15.69
N ASP A 417 12.60 -5.99 16.14
CA ASP A 417 12.28 -4.57 15.97
C ASP A 417 13.25 -3.81 15.03
N LYS A 418 14.16 -4.53 14.36
CA LYS A 418 15.14 -3.95 13.42
C LYS A 418 14.47 -3.49 12.11
N ILE A 419 13.84 -2.32 12.14
CA ILE A 419 13.01 -1.76 11.05
C ILE A 419 13.78 -1.59 9.73
N LEU A 420 15.03 -1.13 9.82
CA LEU A 420 15.89 -0.93 8.65
C LEU A 420 16.14 -2.23 7.89
N ASN A 421 16.22 -3.35 8.61
CA ASN A 421 16.41 -4.66 8.01
C ASN A 421 15.13 -5.13 7.30
N TYR A 422 13.94 -4.95 7.90
CA TYR A 422 12.67 -5.20 7.19
C TYR A 422 12.60 -4.46 5.86
N LEU A 423 12.93 -3.17 5.85
CA LEU A 423 12.91 -2.36 4.63
C LEU A 423 13.91 -2.85 3.59
N SER A 424 15.10 -3.29 4.01
CA SER A 424 16.12 -3.86 3.12
C SER A 424 15.67 -5.20 2.53
N TYR A 425 15.02 -6.06 3.33
CA TYR A 425 14.49 -7.35 2.86
C TYR A 425 13.34 -7.16 1.87
N ILE A 426 12.41 -6.25 2.17
CA ILE A 426 11.31 -5.91 1.26
C ILE A 426 11.87 -5.39 -0.07
N GLY A 427 12.78 -4.44 -0.03
CA GLY A 427 13.36 -3.84 -1.24
C GLY A 427 14.23 -4.80 -2.02
N GLY A 428 15.11 -5.52 -1.33
CA GLY A 428 16.09 -6.39 -1.96
C GLY A 428 15.52 -7.67 -2.56
N PHE A 429 14.61 -8.34 -1.85
CA PHE A 429 14.11 -9.65 -2.27
C PHE A 429 12.71 -9.63 -2.87
N ILE A 430 11.88 -8.60 -2.60
CA ILE A 430 10.48 -8.62 -2.98
C ILE A 430 10.16 -7.52 -3.98
N SER A 431 10.50 -6.26 -3.65
CA SER A 431 10.14 -5.11 -4.49
C SER A 431 10.77 -5.17 -5.87
N VAL A 432 12.00 -5.70 -5.99
CA VAL A 432 12.67 -5.84 -7.31
C VAL A 432 11.90 -6.73 -8.27
N PHE A 433 11.19 -7.75 -7.77
CA PHE A 433 10.35 -8.60 -8.60
C PHE A 433 9.00 -7.94 -8.88
N ILE A 434 8.29 -7.47 -7.86
CA ILE A 434 6.93 -6.92 -8.01
C ILE A 434 6.94 -5.59 -8.76
N CYS A 435 7.92 -4.72 -8.47
CA CYS A 435 7.92 -3.35 -8.99
C CYS A 435 8.71 -3.19 -10.29
N TYR A 436 9.72 -4.02 -10.53
CA TYR A 436 10.56 -3.84 -11.71
C TYR A 436 10.41 -4.99 -12.71
N LEU A 437 10.56 -6.24 -12.28
CA LEU A 437 10.55 -7.39 -13.21
C LEU A 437 9.16 -7.63 -13.79
N ILE A 438 8.15 -7.84 -12.96
CA ILE A 438 6.82 -8.28 -13.42
C ILE A 438 6.15 -7.23 -14.31
N PRO A 439 6.14 -5.91 -14.02
CA PRO A 439 5.54 -4.91 -14.91
C PRO A 439 6.21 -4.84 -16.29
N VAL A 440 7.55 -5.00 -16.35
CA VAL A 440 8.28 -5.03 -17.62
C VAL A 440 7.97 -6.32 -18.39
N LEU A 441 7.95 -7.48 -17.74
CA LEU A 441 7.56 -8.74 -18.38
C LEU A 441 6.13 -8.69 -18.90
N LEU A 442 5.18 -8.13 -18.17
CA LEU A 442 3.80 -7.92 -18.63
C LEU A 442 3.77 -7.08 -19.90
N TYR A 443 4.52 -5.98 -19.92
CA TYR A 443 4.59 -5.11 -21.09
C TYR A 443 5.19 -5.82 -22.30
N LEU A 444 6.31 -6.53 -22.12
CA LEU A 444 6.98 -7.24 -23.20
C LEU A 444 6.09 -8.36 -23.77
N ASN A 445 5.47 -9.16 -22.92
CA ASN A 445 4.55 -10.22 -23.36
C ASN A 445 3.28 -9.64 -24.03
N SER A 446 2.84 -8.46 -23.60
CA SER A 446 1.66 -7.79 -24.18
C SER A 446 1.91 -7.23 -25.59
N LYS A 447 3.16 -7.10 -26.05
CA LYS A 447 3.51 -6.60 -27.39
C LYS A 447 3.38 -7.63 -28.51
N ASN A 448 3.26 -8.92 -28.19
CA ASN A 448 3.35 -10.03 -29.17
C ASN A 448 4.63 -9.99 -30.02
N GLU A 449 5.71 -9.44 -29.49
CA GLU A 449 7.01 -9.36 -30.14
C GLU A 449 7.97 -10.38 -29.53
N LYS A 450 8.93 -10.87 -30.34
CA LYS A 450 9.98 -11.76 -29.81
C LYS A 450 10.80 -11.04 -28.74
N LEU A 451 11.02 -11.69 -27.60
CA LEU A 451 11.84 -11.16 -26.49
C LEU A 451 13.29 -10.88 -26.91
N THR A 452 13.76 -11.57 -27.95
CA THR A 452 15.12 -11.45 -28.53
C THR A 452 15.36 -10.15 -29.30
N LYS A 453 14.35 -9.30 -29.53
CA LYS A 453 14.58 -7.98 -30.14
C LYS A 453 15.48 -7.14 -29.22
N TRP A 454 16.43 -6.42 -29.81
CA TRP A 454 17.42 -5.63 -29.07
C TRP A 454 16.82 -4.68 -28.03
N ASN A 455 15.75 -3.97 -28.36
CA ASN A 455 15.07 -3.08 -27.41
C ASN A 455 14.47 -3.83 -26.23
N ASN A 456 13.95 -5.04 -26.42
CA ASN A 456 13.39 -5.87 -25.36
C ASN A 456 14.51 -6.44 -24.46
N LEU A 457 15.64 -6.80 -25.06
CA LEU A 457 16.83 -7.24 -24.31
C LEU A 457 17.42 -6.12 -23.44
N LEU A 458 17.44 -4.89 -23.93
CA LEU A 458 17.89 -3.73 -23.14
C LEU A 458 16.96 -3.49 -21.93
N GLU A 459 15.64 -3.58 -22.12
CA GLU A 459 14.68 -3.47 -21.00
C GLU A 459 14.91 -4.58 -19.96
N LEU A 460 15.12 -5.82 -20.39
CA LEU A 460 15.42 -6.95 -19.49
C LEU A 460 16.78 -6.81 -18.81
N ALA A 461 17.81 -6.35 -19.52
CA ALA A 461 19.14 -6.11 -18.94
C ALA A 461 19.08 -5.03 -17.87
N ALA A 462 18.38 -3.92 -18.10
CA ALA A 462 18.17 -2.86 -17.11
C ALA A 462 17.51 -3.39 -15.83
N VAL A 463 16.44 -4.19 -15.98
CA VAL A 463 15.77 -4.84 -14.83
C VAL A 463 16.71 -5.85 -14.15
N GLY A 464 17.48 -6.61 -14.92
CA GLY A 464 18.48 -7.56 -14.38
C GLY A 464 19.50 -6.88 -13.47
N VAL A 465 20.01 -5.71 -13.87
CA VAL A 465 20.91 -4.90 -13.02
C VAL A 465 20.23 -4.48 -11.71
N LEU A 466 18.98 -4.03 -11.75
CA LEU A 466 18.23 -3.64 -10.55
C LEU A 466 18.02 -4.83 -9.60
N ILE A 467 17.73 -6.01 -10.15
CA ILE A 467 17.56 -7.25 -9.37
C ILE A 467 18.88 -7.61 -8.67
N ILE A 468 20.01 -7.57 -9.39
CA ILE A 468 21.33 -7.86 -8.81
C ILE A 468 21.62 -6.88 -7.67
N ILE A 469 21.44 -5.58 -7.89
CA ILE A 469 21.65 -4.55 -6.85
C ILE A 469 20.77 -4.82 -5.63
N GLY A 470 19.49 -5.08 -5.83
CA GLY A 470 18.55 -5.33 -4.74
C GLY A 470 18.90 -6.60 -3.95
N ILE A 471 19.10 -7.73 -4.63
CA ILE A 471 19.46 -9.01 -3.98
C ILE A 471 20.77 -8.87 -3.21
N THR A 472 21.77 -8.21 -3.77
CA THR A 472 23.04 -7.95 -3.06
C THR A 472 22.78 -7.17 -1.77
N GLY A 473 21.92 -6.13 -1.82
CA GLY A 473 21.54 -5.37 -0.62
C GLY A 473 20.82 -6.19 0.44
N GLY A 474 19.92 -7.08 0.02
CA GLY A 474 19.25 -8.02 0.92
C GLY A 474 20.23 -9.00 1.57
N ILE A 475 21.17 -9.56 0.80
CA ILE A 475 22.21 -10.49 1.30
C ILE A 475 23.14 -9.79 2.30
N VAL A 476 23.60 -8.58 1.98
CA VAL A 476 24.44 -7.79 2.90
C VAL A 476 23.71 -7.55 4.22
N THR A 477 22.41 -7.26 4.16
CA THR A 477 21.61 -7.09 5.37
C THR A 477 21.55 -8.37 6.22
N ILE A 478 21.42 -9.55 5.59
CA ILE A 478 21.41 -10.85 6.32
C ILE A 478 22.78 -11.05 6.99
N ILE A 479 23.87 -10.81 6.28
CA ILE A 479 25.22 -10.99 6.81
C ILE A 479 25.44 -10.09 8.04
N ASP A 480 24.99 -8.83 7.98
CA ASP A 480 25.09 -7.90 9.10
C ASP A 480 24.21 -8.32 10.28
N ASP A 481 23.01 -8.85 10.01
CA ASP A 481 22.07 -9.27 11.05
C ASP A 481 22.55 -10.54 11.79
N VAL A 482 23.28 -11.42 11.11
CA VAL A 482 23.89 -12.61 11.71
C VAL A 482 25.15 -12.29 12.54
N LYS A 483 25.86 -11.21 12.18
CA LYS A 483 27.08 -10.78 12.91
C LYS A 483 26.79 -10.00 14.19
N ASN A 484 25.62 -9.38 14.28
CA ASN A 484 25.14 -8.55 15.39
C ASN A 484 24.03 -9.23 16.19
#